data_36c5602eccdac3fd9ea250708c38b096
#
_entry.id   36c5602eccdac3fd9ea250708c38b096
#
_cell.length_a   1.000
_cell.length_b   1.000
_cell.length_c   1.000
_cell.angle_alpha   90.00
_cell.angle_beta   90.00
_cell.angle_gamma   90.00
#
_symmetry.space_group_name_H-M   'P 1'
#
loop_
_entity.id
_entity.type
_entity.pdbx_description
1 polymer ?
#
loop_
_entity_poly.entity_id
_entity_poly.type
_entity_poly.pdbx_seq_one_letter_code
_entity_poly.pdbx_strand_id
1 'polypeptide(L)'
;FHGQGMNCAFEDCLALLEAIENESDWQSAISSYELQRQDNARAIQAMALENYVEMRDKVDDAQFLLQRALERKLAELHPDRFVPRYTMVSFQRVGYASAFERGKIQRSILQTLTEGKSDIEAVDYDLASELIHRQLEPLHA
;
A
#
# COMPACT_ATOMS: atom_id res chain seq x y z
N PHE A 1 -11.69 4.37 6.48
CA PHE A 1 -10.71 4.26 7.52
C PHE A 1 -9.33 4.79 7.17
N HIS A 2 -8.85 4.75 5.93
CA HIS A 2 -7.66 5.49 5.52
C HIS A 2 -7.88 7.00 5.36
N GLY A 3 -9.11 7.49 5.46
CA GLY A 3 -9.46 8.89 5.23
C GLY A 3 -9.32 9.35 3.77
N GLN A 4 -9.14 8.42 2.83
CA GLN A 4 -8.80 8.72 1.43
C GLN A 4 -10.00 8.88 0.49
N GLY A 5 -11.24 8.83 0.99
CA GLY A 5 -12.44 8.92 0.15
C GLY A 5 -12.50 10.20 -0.68
N MET A 6 -12.14 11.34 -0.10
CA MET A 6 -12.10 12.62 -0.80
C MET A 6 -10.98 12.68 -1.85
N ASN A 7 -9.78 12.21 -1.49
CA ASN A 7 -8.66 12.17 -2.42
C ASN A 7 -8.96 11.25 -3.61
N CYS A 8 -9.54 10.07 -3.35
CA CYS A 8 -9.97 9.15 -4.40
C CYS A 8 -11.00 9.80 -5.32
N ALA A 9 -11.98 10.52 -4.77
CA ALA A 9 -12.99 11.23 -5.58
C ALA A 9 -12.37 12.35 -6.44
N PHE A 10 -11.39 13.09 -5.94
CA PHE A 10 -10.68 14.07 -6.75
C PHE A 10 -9.85 13.43 -7.87
N GLU A 11 -9.17 12.32 -7.58
CA GLU A 11 -8.47 11.54 -8.62
C GLU A 11 -9.44 11.01 -9.68
N ASP A 12 -10.64 10.56 -9.27
CA ASP A 12 -11.69 10.12 -10.20
C ASP A 12 -12.16 11.25 -11.12
N CYS A 13 -12.34 12.46 -10.56
CA CYS A 13 -12.68 13.64 -11.36
C CYS A 13 -11.58 13.99 -12.38
N LEU A 14 -10.31 13.95 -11.96
CA LEU A 14 -9.19 14.23 -12.88
C LEU A 14 -9.09 13.17 -13.97
N ALA A 15 -9.17 11.88 -13.62
CA ALA A 15 -9.12 10.79 -14.58
C ALA A 15 -10.27 10.84 -15.60
N LEU A 16 -11.48 11.21 -15.15
CA LEU A 16 -12.61 11.41 -16.06
C LEU A 16 -12.39 12.60 -16.98
N LEU A 17 -11.88 13.72 -16.48
CA LEU A 17 -11.55 14.88 -17.30
C LEU A 17 -10.51 14.54 -18.38
N GLU A 18 -9.42 13.88 -17.98
CA GLU A 18 -8.37 13.41 -18.89
C GLU A 18 -8.93 12.47 -19.97
N ALA A 19 -9.83 11.56 -19.59
CA ALA A 19 -10.48 10.67 -20.56
C ALA A 19 -11.36 11.43 -21.56
N ILE A 20 -12.11 12.44 -21.10
CA ILE A 20 -12.94 13.29 -21.97
C ILE A 20 -12.08 14.12 -22.93
N GLU A 21 -10.93 14.61 -22.49
CA GLU A 21 -10.03 15.41 -23.32
C GLU A 21 -9.27 14.59 -24.38
N ASN A 22 -9.02 13.30 -24.10
CA ASN A 22 -8.21 12.44 -24.96
C ASN A 22 -9.05 11.56 -25.91
N GLU A 23 -10.33 11.36 -25.63
CA GLU A 23 -11.20 10.49 -26.43
C GLU A 23 -12.13 11.31 -27.34
N SER A 24 -12.52 10.70 -28.46
CA SER A 24 -13.35 11.39 -29.49
C SER A 24 -14.82 11.45 -29.14
N ASP A 25 -15.29 10.60 -28.25
CA ASP A 25 -16.70 10.48 -27.86
C ASP A 25 -16.89 10.01 -26.43
N TRP A 26 -18.07 10.24 -25.86
CA TRP A 26 -18.42 9.92 -24.50
C TRP A 26 -18.31 8.43 -24.15
N GLN A 27 -18.66 7.55 -25.09
CA GLN A 27 -18.62 6.11 -24.82
C GLN A 27 -17.17 5.63 -24.63
N SER A 28 -16.28 6.08 -25.50
CA SER A 28 -14.84 5.81 -25.39
C SER A 28 -14.24 6.42 -24.13
N ALA A 29 -14.60 7.66 -23.81
CA ALA A 29 -14.12 8.35 -22.61
C ALA A 29 -14.52 7.60 -21.31
N ILE A 30 -15.78 7.18 -21.19
CA ILE A 30 -16.25 6.42 -20.03
C ILE A 30 -15.54 5.06 -19.93
N SER A 31 -15.34 4.38 -21.06
CA SER A 31 -14.65 3.08 -21.07
C SER A 31 -13.19 3.22 -20.67
N SER A 32 -12.50 4.24 -21.16
CA SER A 32 -11.10 4.56 -20.78
C SER A 32 -10.98 4.89 -19.30
N TYR A 33 -11.86 5.75 -18.78
CA TYR A 33 -11.94 6.08 -17.35
C TYR A 33 -12.17 4.82 -16.49
N GLU A 34 -13.12 3.97 -16.85
CA GLU A 34 -13.42 2.75 -16.10
C GLU A 34 -12.22 1.83 -16.03
N LEU A 35 -11.53 1.57 -17.16
CA LEU A 35 -10.32 0.76 -17.20
C LEU A 35 -9.21 1.33 -16.33
N GLN A 36 -9.02 2.64 -16.32
CA GLN A 36 -7.98 3.30 -15.53
C GLN A 36 -8.26 3.26 -14.03
N ARG A 37 -9.53 3.39 -13.63
CA ARG A 37 -9.91 3.59 -12.22
C ARG A 37 -10.38 2.34 -11.49
N GLN A 38 -10.87 1.33 -12.19
CA GLN A 38 -11.51 0.16 -11.58
C GLN A 38 -10.61 -0.54 -10.56
N ASP A 39 -9.35 -0.80 -10.91
CA ASP A 39 -8.43 -1.49 -10.01
C ASP A 39 -8.04 -0.63 -8.81
N ASN A 40 -7.89 0.68 -8.99
CA ASN A 40 -7.65 1.63 -7.91
C ASN A 40 -8.84 1.70 -6.94
N ALA A 41 -10.07 1.73 -7.46
CA ALA A 41 -11.28 1.74 -6.64
C ALA A 41 -11.43 0.45 -5.82
N ARG A 42 -11.17 -0.70 -6.43
CA ARG A 42 -11.16 -2.00 -5.72
C ARG A 42 -10.08 -2.06 -4.64
N ALA A 43 -8.89 -1.56 -4.95
CA ALA A 43 -7.76 -1.55 -4.02
C ALA A 43 -8.04 -0.69 -2.78
N ILE A 44 -8.55 0.54 -2.96
CA ILE A 44 -8.84 1.42 -1.82
C ILE A 44 -9.97 0.85 -0.93
N GLN A 45 -10.98 0.20 -1.52
CA GLN A 45 -12.02 -0.49 -0.76
C GLN A 45 -11.44 -1.65 0.05
N ALA A 46 -10.59 -2.49 -0.57
CA ALA A 46 -9.93 -3.61 0.12
C ALA A 46 -9.05 -3.12 1.27
N MET A 47 -8.24 -2.08 1.04
CA MET A 47 -7.40 -1.46 2.08
C MET A 47 -8.24 -0.90 3.24
N ALA A 48 -9.37 -0.28 2.95
CA ALA A 48 -10.26 0.25 3.99
C ALA A 48 -10.85 -0.87 4.85
N LEU A 49 -11.25 -1.99 4.24
CA LEU A 49 -11.77 -3.15 4.95
C LEU A 49 -10.69 -3.83 5.79
N GLU A 50 -9.49 -4.03 5.24
CA GLU A 50 -8.35 -4.59 5.99
C GLU A 50 -8.03 -3.73 7.22
N ASN A 51 -7.96 -2.41 7.05
CA ASN A 51 -7.66 -1.49 8.15
C ASN A 51 -8.77 -1.53 9.23
N TYR A 52 -10.04 -1.67 8.84
CA TYR A 52 -11.14 -1.87 9.80
C TYR A 52 -10.94 -3.14 10.63
N VAL A 53 -10.62 -4.26 9.99
CA VAL A 53 -10.37 -5.54 10.67
C VAL A 53 -9.15 -5.44 11.60
N GLU A 54 -8.06 -4.82 11.14
CA GLU A 54 -6.86 -4.60 11.96
C GLU A 54 -7.17 -3.78 13.21
N MET A 55 -7.91 -2.69 13.07
CA MET A 55 -8.28 -1.82 14.21
C MET A 55 -9.24 -2.50 15.19
N ARG A 56 -10.12 -3.36 14.69
CA ARG A 56 -11.10 -4.07 15.53
C ARG A 56 -10.47 -5.24 16.30
N ASP A 57 -9.65 -6.06 15.62
CA ASP A 57 -9.32 -7.41 16.08
C ASP A 57 -7.84 -7.57 16.49
N LYS A 58 -6.94 -6.64 16.13
CA LYS A 58 -5.49 -6.85 16.27
C LYS A 58 -4.75 -5.84 17.13
N VAL A 59 -5.44 -4.91 17.74
CA VAL A 59 -4.80 -3.81 18.51
C VAL A 59 -3.96 -4.34 19.67
N ASP A 60 -4.37 -5.44 20.31
CA ASP A 60 -3.70 -6.07 21.45
C ASP A 60 -2.91 -7.33 21.07
N ASP A 61 -2.79 -7.66 19.78
CA ASP A 61 -2.05 -8.83 19.31
C ASP A 61 -0.54 -8.53 19.33
N ALA A 62 0.20 -9.30 20.14
CA ALA A 62 1.65 -9.11 20.33
C ALA A 62 2.42 -9.27 19.02
N GLN A 63 2.02 -10.20 18.16
CA GLN A 63 2.66 -10.43 16.88
C GLN A 63 2.39 -9.27 15.90
N PHE A 64 1.19 -8.72 15.93
CA PHE A 64 0.84 -7.53 15.15
C PHE A 64 1.66 -6.31 15.61
N LEU A 65 1.80 -6.11 16.91
CA LEU A 65 2.61 -5.02 17.47
C LEU A 65 4.09 -5.16 17.11
N LEU A 66 4.62 -6.38 17.13
CA LEU A 66 5.98 -6.68 16.69
C LEU A 66 6.17 -6.35 15.21
N GLN A 67 5.24 -6.76 14.34
CA GLN A 67 5.27 -6.44 12.91
C GLN A 67 5.21 -4.93 12.66
N ARG A 68 4.40 -4.19 13.42
CA ARG A 68 4.34 -2.72 13.32
C ARG A 68 5.64 -2.03 13.78
N ALA A 69 6.29 -2.57 14.81
CA ALA A 69 7.60 -2.07 15.23
C ALA A 69 8.66 -2.33 14.16
N LEU A 70 8.67 -3.55 13.59
CA LEU A 70 9.59 -3.92 12.52
C LEU A 70 9.32 -3.11 11.23
N GLU A 71 8.07 -2.88 10.85
CA GLU A 71 7.69 -2.05 9.69
C GLU A 71 8.34 -0.67 9.76
N ARG A 72 8.24 -0.01 10.92
CA ARG A 72 8.88 1.29 11.14
C ARG A 72 10.39 1.24 10.99
N LYS A 73 11.02 0.22 11.57
CA LYS A 73 12.47 0.04 11.51
C LYS A 73 12.95 -0.21 10.08
N LEU A 74 12.25 -1.06 9.32
CA LEU A 74 12.59 -1.33 7.92
C LEU A 74 12.36 -0.12 7.00
N ALA A 75 11.36 0.71 7.29
CA ALA A 75 11.14 1.95 6.56
C ALA A 75 12.28 2.98 6.80
N GLU A 76 12.86 3.01 8.00
CA GLU A 76 14.03 3.84 8.28
C GLU A 76 15.29 3.34 7.57
N LEU A 77 15.49 2.01 7.52
CA LEU A 77 16.67 1.38 6.92
C LEU A 77 16.62 1.35 5.38
N HIS A 78 15.43 1.26 4.80
CA HIS A 78 15.20 1.12 3.36
C HIS A 78 14.14 2.12 2.85
N PRO A 79 14.37 3.45 3.01
CA PRO A 79 13.34 4.46 2.79
C PRO A 79 12.85 4.58 1.33
N ASP A 80 13.67 4.13 0.37
CA ASP A 80 13.33 4.10 -1.05
C ASP A 80 12.57 2.84 -1.49
N ARG A 81 12.62 1.76 -0.68
CA ARG A 81 12.05 0.46 -1.03
C ARG A 81 10.94 0.01 -0.08
N PHE A 82 11.15 0.12 1.22
CA PHE A 82 10.19 -0.30 2.23
C PHE A 82 9.36 0.88 2.73
N VAL A 83 8.50 1.42 1.85
CA VAL A 83 7.61 2.55 2.18
C VAL A 83 6.30 2.00 2.73
N PRO A 84 5.92 2.32 3.98
CA PRO A 84 4.67 1.83 4.56
C PRO A 84 3.46 2.16 3.68
N ARG A 85 2.51 1.23 3.59
CA ARG A 85 1.31 1.38 2.74
C ARG A 85 0.55 2.68 3.02
N TYR A 86 0.41 3.04 4.29
CA TYR A 86 -0.24 4.31 4.68
C TYR A 86 0.49 5.52 4.09
N THR A 87 1.81 5.52 4.11
CA THR A 87 2.64 6.60 3.55
C THR A 87 2.46 6.71 2.03
N MET A 88 2.47 5.57 1.32
CA MET A 88 2.22 5.54 -0.13
C MET A 88 0.86 6.13 -0.49
N VAL A 89 -0.18 5.73 0.24
CA VAL A 89 -1.56 6.15 -0.03
C VAL A 89 -1.83 7.60 0.36
N SER A 90 -1.20 8.11 1.43
CA SER A 90 -1.53 9.41 2.01
C SER A 90 -0.60 10.55 1.59
N PHE A 91 0.65 10.23 1.24
CA PHE A 91 1.70 11.25 1.05
C PHE A 91 2.51 11.11 -0.25
N GLN A 92 2.24 10.08 -1.06
CA GLN A 92 2.93 9.86 -2.32
C GLN A 92 1.93 9.72 -3.47
N ARG A 93 2.40 9.96 -4.70
CA ARG A 93 1.60 9.75 -5.92
C ARG A 93 1.75 8.32 -6.44
N VAL A 94 1.40 7.35 -5.59
CA VAL A 94 1.38 5.92 -5.93
C VAL A 94 -0.08 5.50 -6.11
N GLY A 95 -0.41 4.91 -7.25
CA GLY A 95 -1.77 4.40 -7.49
C GLY A 95 -2.20 3.39 -6.42
N TYR A 96 -3.46 3.42 -6.02
CA TYR A 96 -3.97 2.57 -4.92
C TYR A 96 -3.78 1.08 -5.19
N ALA A 97 -3.93 0.63 -6.43
CA ALA A 97 -3.68 -0.76 -6.81
C ALA A 97 -2.21 -1.15 -6.56
N SER A 98 -1.27 -0.31 -6.98
CA SER A 98 0.17 -0.53 -6.77
C SER A 98 0.54 -0.51 -5.29
N ALA A 99 -0.01 0.44 -4.51
CA ALA A 99 0.20 0.51 -3.07
C ALA A 99 -0.36 -0.72 -2.34
N PHE A 100 -1.50 -1.25 -2.80
CA PHE A 100 -2.13 -2.44 -2.24
C PHE A 100 -1.28 -3.70 -2.48
N GLU A 101 -0.85 -3.95 -3.73
CA GLU A 101 -0.02 -5.11 -4.05
C GLU A 101 1.34 -5.03 -3.34
N ARG A 102 1.96 -3.86 -3.34
CA ARG A 102 3.21 -3.65 -2.61
C ARG A 102 3.05 -3.89 -1.11
N GLY A 103 1.94 -3.44 -0.53
CA GLY A 103 1.60 -3.70 0.87
C GLY A 103 1.45 -5.19 1.21
N LYS A 104 0.97 -6.02 0.28
CA LYS A 104 0.91 -7.48 0.45
C LYS A 104 2.31 -8.08 0.52
N ILE A 105 3.22 -7.65 -0.36
CA ILE A 105 4.62 -8.11 -0.36
C ILE A 105 5.29 -7.72 0.96
N GLN A 106 5.15 -6.46 1.39
CA GLN A 106 5.69 -5.98 2.66
C GLN A 106 5.16 -6.79 3.85
N ARG A 107 3.85 -7.09 3.86
CA ARG A 107 3.24 -7.93 4.90
C ARG A 107 3.85 -9.33 4.92
N SER A 108 4.05 -9.96 3.77
CA SER A 108 4.70 -11.26 3.66
C SER A 108 6.13 -11.25 4.20
N ILE A 109 6.90 -10.21 3.90
CA ILE A 109 8.25 -10.01 4.43
C ILE A 109 8.21 -9.90 5.97
N LEU A 110 7.33 -9.05 6.51
CA LEU A 110 7.17 -8.89 7.96
C LEU A 110 6.78 -10.21 8.65
N GLN A 111 5.84 -10.97 8.09
CA GLN A 111 5.43 -12.27 8.61
C GLN A 111 6.60 -13.25 8.65
N THR A 112 7.36 -13.37 7.55
CA THR A 112 8.52 -14.25 7.46
C THR A 112 9.58 -13.88 8.50
N LEU A 113 9.89 -12.60 8.66
CA LEU A 113 10.92 -12.11 9.57
C LEU A 113 10.52 -12.22 11.04
N THR A 114 9.23 -12.18 11.36
CA THR A 114 8.72 -12.23 12.75
C THR A 114 8.23 -13.61 13.18
N GLU A 115 8.28 -14.60 12.31
CA GLU A 115 7.85 -15.96 12.63
C GLU A 115 8.67 -16.53 13.81
N GLY A 116 7.98 -16.94 14.89
CA GLY A 116 8.59 -17.46 16.10
C GLY A 116 9.44 -16.45 16.89
N LYS A 117 9.32 -15.16 16.60
CA LYS A 117 10.01 -14.08 17.30
C LYS A 117 9.07 -13.34 18.24
N SER A 118 9.62 -12.79 19.31
CA SER A 118 8.91 -11.95 20.28
C SER A 118 9.51 -10.54 20.40
N ASP A 119 10.66 -10.30 19.76
CA ASP A 119 11.40 -9.04 19.82
C ASP A 119 11.98 -8.69 18.44
N ILE A 120 12.02 -7.40 18.13
CA ILE A 120 12.62 -6.88 16.90
C ILE A 120 14.14 -7.06 16.88
N GLU A 121 14.79 -7.16 18.04
CA GLU A 121 16.23 -7.41 18.16
C GLU A 121 16.64 -8.84 17.76
N ALA A 122 15.67 -9.77 17.78
CA ALA A 122 15.88 -11.13 17.32
C ALA A 122 15.69 -11.32 15.81
N VAL A 123 15.35 -10.24 15.08
CA VAL A 123 15.13 -10.27 13.63
C VAL A 123 16.46 -10.29 12.89
N ASP A 124 16.53 -11.11 11.85
CA ASP A 124 17.67 -11.15 10.93
C ASP A 124 17.56 -10.00 9.92
N TYR A 125 18.31 -8.93 10.14
CA TYR A 125 18.30 -7.74 9.27
C TYR A 125 19.06 -7.91 7.96
N ASP A 126 19.98 -8.88 7.87
CA ASP A 126 20.64 -9.23 6.61
C ASP A 126 19.64 -9.92 5.68
N LEU A 127 18.89 -10.89 6.20
CA LEU A 127 17.79 -11.52 5.49
C LEU A 127 16.70 -10.50 5.12
N ALA A 128 16.39 -9.57 6.01
CA ALA A 128 15.41 -8.51 5.72
C ALA A 128 15.84 -7.67 4.53
N SER A 129 17.11 -7.25 4.50
CA SER A 129 17.68 -6.49 3.37
C SER A 129 17.64 -7.27 2.07
N GLU A 130 18.00 -8.56 2.10
CA GLU A 130 17.92 -9.44 0.93
C GLU A 130 16.49 -9.54 0.38
N LEU A 131 15.51 -9.82 1.25
CA LEU A 131 14.10 -9.96 0.85
C LEU A 131 13.56 -8.65 0.26
N ILE A 132 13.88 -7.52 0.88
CA ILE A 132 13.47 -6.19 0.42
C ILE A 132 14.05 -5.90 -0.97
N HIS A 133 15.34 -6.07 -1.17
CA HIS A 133 15.99 -5.80 -2.45
C HIS A 133 15.51 -6.72 -3.58
N ARG A 134 15.18 -7.97 -3.25
CA ARG A 134 14.68 -8.95 -4.22
C ARG A 134 13.23 -8.73 -4.63
N GLN A 135 12.38 -8.25 -3.72
CA GLN A 135 10.91 -8.23 -3.92
C GLN A 135 10.32 -6.83 -4.09
N LEU A 136 11.05 -5.79 -3.71
CA LEU A 136 10.56 -4.42 -3.74
C LEU A 136 11.48 -3.54 -4.57
N GLU A 137 11.00 -3.09 -5.72
CA GLU A 137 11.70 -2.09 -6.52
C GLU A 137 11.71 -0.72 -5.81
N PRO A 138 12.71 0.14 -6.04
CA PRO A 138 12.69 1.51 -5.51
C PRO A 138 11.43 2.25 -5.93
N LEU A 139 10.82 2.97 -5.00
CA LEU A 139 9.79 3.96 -5.31
C LEU A 139 10.50 5.29 -5.59
N HIS A 140 10.46 5.71 -6.84
CA HIS A 140 10.91 7.06 -7.20
C HIS A 140 9.80 8.04 -6.82
N ALA A 141 10.14 8.99 -5.95
CA ALA A 141 9.25 10.07 -5.54
C ALA A 141 8.97 11.05 -6.68
#